data_a7a4c135cfd70658cbff8590798dfb05
#
_entry.id   a7a4c135cfd70658cbff8590798dfb05
#
_cell.length_a   1.000
_cell.length_b   1.000
_cell.length_c   1.000
_cell.angle_alpha   90.00
_cell.angle_beta   90.00
_cell.angle_gamma   90.00
#
_symmetry.space_group_name_H-M   'P 1'
#
loop_
_entity.id
_entity.type
_entity.pdbx_description
1 polymer ?
#
loop_
_entity_poly.entity_id
_entity_poly.type
_entity_poly.pdbx_seq_one_letter_code
_entity_poly.pdbx_strand_id
1 'polypeptide(L)'
;EIESVYSTYAKSADDEGFAESRDHRAFAGLSRGAVTMYHSVLCQSLDYFSWFGAFSGSRTDRTAFEDTIQTGDFAELPIHYLYVASGNFDFALPGQVQDYQALLDIEPRLRSGVNTCFDVFPMRYHSMGNWHLALYNFLQKIF
;
A
#
# COMPACT_ATOMS: atom_id res chain seq x y z
N GLU A 1 8.16 -9.24 -16.56
CA GLU A 1 8.65 -8.17 -17.46
C GLU A 1 9.25 -6.98 -16.67
N ILE A 2 8.56 -6.48 -15.64
CA ILE A 2 9.09 -5.41 -14.75
C ILE A 2 10.40 -5.84 -14.10
N GLU A 3 10.48 -7.05 -13.58
CA GLU A 3 11.68 -7.57 -12.93
C GLU A 3 12.86 -7.74 -13.88
N SER A 4 12.61 -8.16 -15.11
CA SER A 4 13.65 -8.25 -16.14
C SER A 4 14.29 -6.90 -16.44
N VAL A 5 13.48 -5.83 -16.48
CA VAL A 5 13.97 -4.46 -16.65
C VAL A 5 14.63 -3.93 -15.39
N TYR A 6 14.02 -4.17 -14.23
CA TYR A 6 14.54 -3.72 -12.94
C TYR A 6 15.92 -4.33 -12.64
N SER A 7 16.07 -5.64 -12.78
CA SER A 7 17.34 -6.32 -12.52
C SER A 7 18.47 -5.87 -13.45
N THR A 8 18.15 -5.36 -14.63
CA THR A 8 19.14 -4.79 -15.57
C THR A 8 19.75 -3.49 -15.04
N TYR A 9 19.01 -2.71 -14.27
CA TYR A 9 19.42 -1.38 -13.78
C TYR A 9 19.67 -1.33 -12.25
N ALA A 10 19.29 -2.37 -11.52
CA ALA A 10 19.52 -2.46 -10.09
C ALA A 10 21.01 -2.66 -9.78
N LYS A 11 21.46 -2.15 -8.65
CA LYS A 11 22.84 -2.30 -8.20
C LYS A 11 23.22 -3.73 -7.85
N SER A 12 22.27 -4.56 -7.50
CA SER A 12 22.42 -6.00 -7.31
C SER A 12 21.31 -6.73 -8.04
N ALA A 13 21.68 -7.60 -8.92
CA ALA A 13 20.78 -8.38 -9.80
C ALA A 13 20.80 -9.88 -9.48
N ASP A 14 21.42 -10.28 -8.39
CA ASP A 14 21.39 -11.63 -7.84
C ASP A 14 20.17 -11.87 -6.94
N ASP A 15 19.95 -13.11 -6.53
CA ASP A 15 18.81 -13.49 -5.70
C ASP A 15 18.81 -12.76 -4.34
N GLU A 16 19.98 -12.51 -3.75
CA GLU A 16 20.12 -11.76 -2.50
C GLU A 16 19.76 -10.29 -2.71
N GLY A 17 20.28 -9.67 -3.77
CA GLY A 17 19.95 -8.29 -4.12
C GLY A 17 18.47 -8.11 -4.51
N PHE A 18 17.84 -9.16 -5.03
CA PHE A 18 16.40 -9.14 -5.30
C PHE A 18 15.59 -9.12 -4.00
N ALA A 19 15.93 -9.93 -3.02
CA ALA A 19 15.29 -9.94 -1.71
C ALA A 19 15.49 -8.59 -0.98
N GLU A 20 16.70 -8.04 -0.98
CA GLU A 20 16.98 -6.73 -0.41
C GLU A 20 16.24 -5.60 -1.15
N SER A 21 16.11 -5.70 -2.48
CA SER A 21 15.43 -4.68 -3.29
C SER A 21 13.93 -4.56 -3.00
N ARG A 22 13.28 -5.62 -2.50
CA ARG A 22 11.90 -5.60 -2.01
C ARG A 22 11.71 -4.50 -0.96
N ASP A 23 12.66 -4.35 -0.06
CA ASP A 23 12.60 -3.37 1.02
C ASP A 23 12.74 -1.91 0.53
N HIS A 24 13.13 -1.74 -0.72
CA HIS A 24 13.23 -0.45 -1.41
C HIS A 24 12.24 -0.32 -2.56
N ARG A 25 11.14 -1.10 -2.56
CA ARG A 25 10.08 -1.00 -3.56
C ARG A 25 8.78 -0.55 -2.95
N ALA A 26 8.24 0.49 -3.51
CA ALA A 26 6.96 1.06 -3.13
C ALA A 26 5.94 0.99 -4.26
N PHE A 27 4.69 0.79 -3.92
CA PHE A 27 3.58 0.95 -4.84
C PHE A 27 2.49 1.82 -4.22
N ALA A 28 2.08 2.85 -4.93
CA ALA A 28 0.95 3.68 -4.53
C ALA A 28 -0.05 3.85 -5.67
N GLY A 29 -1.33 3.88 -5.33
CA GLY A 29 -2.40 4.07 -6.29
C GLY A 29 -3.47 5.03 -5.80
N LEU A 30 -4.06 5.76 -6.75
CA LEU A 30 -5.18 6.66 -6.50
C LEU A 30 -6.48 6.10 -7.08
N SER A 31 -7.60 6.29 -6.40
CA SER A 31 -8.92 5.82 -6.85
C SER A 31 -8.90 4.32 -7.21
N ARG A 32 -9.14 3.94 -8.45
CA ARG A 32 -9.01 2.54 -8.91
C ARG A 32 -7.59 1.97 -8.73
N GLY A 33 -6.57 2.81 -8.80
CA GLY A 33 -5.19 2.42 -8.50
C GLY A 33 -4.99 2.00 -7.05
N ALA A 34 -5.72 2.60 -6.09
CA ALA A 34 -5.73 2.15 -4.70
C ALA A 34 -6.39 0.76 -4.56
N VAL A 35 -7.47 0.51 -5.30
CA VAL A 35 -8.08 -0.84 -5.37
C VAL A 35 -7.07 -1.85 -5.93
N THR A 36 -6.38 -1.50 -7.02
CA THR A 36 -5.30 -2.33 -7.59
C THR A 36 -4.18 -2.58 -6.58
N MET A 37 -3.79 -1.55 -5.83
CA MET A 37 -2.78 -1.68 -4.78
C MET A 37 -3.19 -2.75 -3.77
N TYR A 38 -4.41 -2.73 -3.26
CA TYR A 38 -4.88 -3.73 -2.31
C TYR A 38 -4.99 -5.13 -2.92
N HIS A 39 -5.70 -5.27 -4.07
CA HIS A 39 -6.01 -6.58 -4.63
C HIS A 39 -4.83 -7.27 -5.32
N SER A 40 -4.08 -6.51 -6.10
CA SER A 40 -3.04 -7.10 -6.96
C SER A 40 -1.66 -6.97 -6.35
N VAL A 41 -1.34 -5.83 -5.73
CA VAL A 41 0.01 -5.60 -5.24
C VAL A 41 0.18 -6.14 -3.83
N LEU A 42 -0.63 -5.69 -2.88
CA LEU A 42 -0.53 -6.14 -1.49
C LEU A 42 -0.88 -7.63 -1.34
N CYS A 43 -1.95 -8.09 -2.00
CA CYS A 43 -2.43 -9.47 -1.85
C CYS A 43 -1.73 -10.50 -2.75
N GLN A 44 -1.10 -10.10 -3.86
CA GLN A 44 -0.55 -11.04 -4.84
C GLN A 44 0.92 -10.81 -5.18
N SER A 45 1.52 -9.76 -4.65
CA SER A 45 2.90 -9.35 -4.96
C SER A 45 3.62 -8.80 -3.74
N LEU A 46 3.28 -9.31 -2.55
CA LEU A 46 3.90 -8.90 -1.31
C LEU A 46 5.39 -9.28 -1.26
N ASP A 47 5.80 -10.28 -2.04
CA ASP A 47 7.18 -10.68 -2.27
C ASP A 47 8.00 -9.69 -3.10
N TYR A 48 7.33 -8.76 -3.79
CA TYR A 48 7.98 -7.72 -4.62
C TYR A 48 8.00 -6.34 -3.99
N PHE A 49 7.05 -6.03 -3.09
CA PHE A 49 6.86 -4.69 -2.52
C PHE A 49 6.72 -4.74 -1.01
N SER A 50 7.15 -3.69 -0.32
CA SER A 50 7.03 -3.56 1.13
C SER A 50 6.45 -2.24 1.61
N TRP A 51 6.29 -1.25 0.69
CA TRP A 51 5.75 0.06 0.99
C TRP A 51 4.52 0.33 0.12
N PHE A 52 3.41 0.68 0.73
CA PHE A 52 2.11 0.74 0.06
C PHE A 52 1.40 2.06 0.31
N GLY A 53 0.78 2.63 -0.75
CA GLY A 53 -0.03 3.84 -0.66
C GLY A 53 -1.41 3.67 -1.28
N ALA A 54 -2.47 3.97 -0.54
CA ALA A 54 -3.85 3.93 -0.99
C ALA A 54 -4.50 5.30 -0.90
N PHE A 55 -4.72 5.97 -2.04
CA PHE A 55 -5.29 7.32 -2.09
C PHE A 55 -6.70 7.27 -2.66
N SER A 56 -7.70 7.68 -1.90
CA SER A 56 -9.10 7.79 -2.35
C SER A 56 -9.66 6.51 -2.98
N GLY A 57 -9.37 5.37 -2.39
CA GLY A 57 -9.90 4.08 -2.84
C GLY A 57 -9.79 3.05 -1.74
N SER A 58 -10.77 2.16 -1.69
CA SER A 58 -10.90 1.14 -0.66
C SER A 58 -10.80 -0.27 -1.23
N ARG A 59 -10.51 -1.20 -0.37
CA ARG A 59 -10.55 -2.62 -0.66
C ARG A 59 -12.00 -3.10 -0.70
N THR A 60 -12.30 -3.98 -1.65
CA THR A 60 -13.68 -4.49 -1.85
C THR A 60 -13.90 -5.91 -1.32
N ASP A 61 -12.82 -6.66 -1.03
CA ASP A 61 -12.91 -8.04 -0.57
C ASP A 61 -11.96 -8.31 0.61
N ARG A 62 -12.55 -8.36 1.80
CA ARG A 62 -11.84 -8.60 3.05
C ARG A 62 -11.36 -10.04 3.19
N THR A 63 -12.17 -11.01 2.77
CA THR A 63 -11.83 -12.43 2.89
C THR A 63 -10.63 -12.77 2.01
N ALA A 64 -10.61 -12.26 0.78
CA ALA A 64 -9.47 -12.44 -0.10
C ALA A 64 -8.16 -11.86 0.48
N PHE A 65 -8.26 -10.77 1.26
CA PHE A 65 -7.11 -10.22 1.95
C PHE A 65 -6.57 -11.17 3.03
N GLU A 66 -7.45 -11.69 3.89
CA GLU A 66 -7.10 -12.65 4.94
C GLU A 66 -6.51 -13.92 4.35
N ASP A 67 -7.12 -14.44 3.28
CA ASP A 67 -6.70 -15.68 2.63
C ASP A 67 -5.36 -15.58 1.90
N THR A 68 -4.91 -14.39 1.53
CA THR A 68 -3.70 -14.20 0.73
C THR A 68 -2.50 -13.75 1.53
N ILE A 69 -2.59 -12.64 2.27
CA ILE A 69 -1.41 -12.06 2.93
C ILE A 69 -1.07 -12.67 4.28
N GLN A 70 -1.99 -13.44 4.87
CA GLN A 70 -1.78 -14.11 6.15
C GLN A 70 -1.47 -15.60 5.99
N THR A 71 -1.29 -16.07 4.77
CA THR A 71 -1.06 -17.49 4.47
C THR A 71 0.21 -17.70 3.65
N GLY A 72 0.73 -18.93 3.68
CA GLY A 72 1.88 -19.34 2.89
C GLY A 72 3.09 -18.45 3.11
N ASP A 73 3.83 -18.22 2.03
CA ASP A 73 5.08 -17.47 2.05
C ASP A 73 4.90 -15.98 2.38
N PHE A 74 3.67 -15.44 2.22
CA PHE A 74 3.39 -14.04 2.53
C PHE A 74 3.20 -13.77 4.03
N ALA A 75 2.89 -14.77 4.83
CA ALA A 75 2.62 -14.60 6.26
C ALA A 75 3.81 -14.03 7.03
N GLU A 76 5.02 -14.40 6.65
CA GLU A 76 6.26 -14.01 7.32
C GLU A 76 6.91 -12.73 6.72
N LEU A 77 6.42 -12.26 5.57
CA LEU A 77 7.00 -11.09 4.93
C LEU A 77 6.60 -9.78 5.67
N PRO A 78 7.56 -8.90 6.00
CA PRO A 78 7.25 -7.64 6.65
C PRO A 78 6.48 -6.70 5.72
N ILE A 79 5.53 -5.95 6.27
CA ILE A 79 4.92 -4.78 5.64
C ILE A 79 5.58 -3.55 6.27
N HIS A 80 6.45 -2.87 5.53
CA HIS A 80 7.21 -1.76 6.09
C HIS A 80 6.32 -0.55 6.35
N TYR A 81 5.46 -0.20 5.40
CA TYR A 81 4.51 0.89 5.60
C TYR A 81 3.27 0.77 4.72
N LEU A 82 2.12 1.07 5.29
CA LEU A 82 0.87 1.31 4.58
C LEU A 82 0.38 2.73 4.86
N TYR A 83 0.38 3.57 3.85
CA TYR A 83 -0.15 4.92 3.91
C TYR A 83 -1.52 5.00 3.24
N VAL A 84 -2.52 5.45 3.98
CA VAL A 84 -3.88 5.67 3.47
C VAL A 84 -4.19 7.15 3.53
N ALA A 85 -4.79 7.71 2.48
CA ALA A 85 -5.15 9.12 2.45
C ALA A 85 -6.46 9.38 1.68
N SER A 86 -7.24 10.33 2.17
CA SER A 86 -8.47 10.78 1.54
C SER A 86 -8.75 12.26 1.81
N GLY A 87 -9.60 12.88 1.00
CA GLY A 87 -10.20 14.16 1.34
C GLY A 87 -11.42 13.98 2.23
N ASN A 88 -11.75 14.98 3.07
CA ASN A 88 -12.94 14.89 3.91
C ASN A 88 -14.26 15.03 3.15
N PHE A 89 -14.21 15.51 1.90
CA PHE A 89 -15.35 15.53 0.96
C PHE A 89 -15.22 14.48 -0.16
N ASP A 90 -14.32 13.55 0.00
CA ASP A 90 -14.14 12.45 -0.94
C ASP A 90 -15.18 11.34 -0.70
N PHE A 91 -15.88 10.93 -1.75
CA PHE A 91 -16.88 9.86 -1.64
C PHE A 91 -16.27 8.50 -1.23
N ALA A 92 -14.98 8.32 -1.45
CA ALA A 92 -14.27 7.10 -1.05
C ALA A 92 -13.97 7.04 0.45
N LEU A 93 -14.01 8.17 1.16
CA LEU A 93 -13.63 8.26 2.57
C LEU A 93 -14.35 7.25 3.49
N PRO A 94 -15.69 7.09 3.43
CA PRO A 94 -16.36 6.14 4.33
C PRO A 94 -15.89 4.69 4.15
N GLY A 95 -15.69 4.26 2.89
CA GLY A 95 -15.16 2.92 2.60
C GLY A 95 -13.72 2.75 3.08
N GLN A 96 -12.88 3.76 2.88
CA GLN A 96 -11.49 3.73 3.35
C GLN A 96 -11.38 3.66 4.88
N VAL A 97 -12.23 4.39 5.61
CA VAL A 97 -12.25 4.31 7.08
C VAL A 97 -12.59 2.90 7.55
N GLN A 98 -13.63 2.29 6.96
CA GLN A 98 -14.04 0.92 7.29
C GLN A 98 -12.95 -0.10 6.98
N ASP A 99 -12.36 -0.03 5.79
CA ASP A 99 -11.30 -0.94 5.36
C ASP A 99 -10.03 -0.79 6.20
N TYR A 100 -9.64 0.45 6.50
CA TYR A 100 -8.45 0.70 7.34
C TYR A 100 -8.63 0.15 8.75
N GLN A 101 -9.79 0.37 9.36
CA GLN A 101 -10.11 -0.18 10.67
C GLN A 101 -10.11 -1.71 10.65
N ALA A 102 -10.76 -2.29 9.64
CA ALA A 102 -10.79 -3.74 9.46
C ALA A 102 -9.40 -4.35 9.26
N LEU A 103 -8.50 -3.67 8.54
CA LEU A 103 -7.12 -4.10 8.37
C LEU A 103 -6.34 -4.10 9.68
N LEU A 104 -6.49 -3.06 10.49
CA LEU A 104 -5.84 -3.00 11.81
C LEU A 104 -6.32 -4.13 12.75
N ASP A 105 -7.59 -4.53 12.62
CA ASP A 105 -8.17 -5.60 13.44
C ASP A 105 -7.65 -7.00 13.06
N ILE A 106 -7.32 -7.22 11.79
CA ILE A 106 -6.96 -8.56 11.27
C ILE A 106 -5.48 -8.75 10.97
N GLU A 107 -4.71 -7.67 10.76
CA GLU A 107 -3.31 -7.76 10.33
C GLU A 107 -2.35 -7.22 11.40
N PRO A 108 -1.78 -8.10 12.25
CA PRO A 108 -0.95 -7.69 13.39
C PRO A 108 0.39 -7.04 12.99
N ARG A 109 0.82 -7.19 11.72
CA ARG A 109 2.02 -6.50 11.22
C ARG A 109 1.78 -5.00 11.03
N LEU A 110 0.50 -4.55 10.89
CA LEU A 110 0.15 -3.13 10.77
C LEU A 110 -0.16 -2.53 12.15
N ARG A 111 0.60 -1.51 12.52
CA ARG A 111 0.45 -0.80 13.79
C ARG A 111 0.26 0.69 13.54
N SER A 112 -0.93 1.19 13.90
CA SER A 112 -1.28 2.60 13.70
C SER A 112 -0.28 3.54 14.39
N GLY A 113 0.19 4.56 13.66
CA GLY A 113 1.19 5.51 14.12
C GLY A 113 2.64 4.98 14.14
N VAL A 114 2.85 3.71 13.78
CA VAL A 114 4.19 3.09 13.66
C VAL A 114 4.54 2.87 12.20
N ASN A 115 3.83 1.95 11.56
CA ASN A 115 4.05 1.61 10.16
C ASN A 115 2.78 1.70 9.30
N THR A 116 1.76 2.34 9.81
CA THR A 116 0.58 2.74 9.03
C THR A 116 -0.05 3.99 9.61
N CYS A 117 -0.60 4.82 8.74
CA CYS A 117 -1.43 5.96 9.12
C CYS A 117 -2.50 6.26 8.08
N PHE A 118 -3.55 6.95 8.52
CA PHE A 118 -4.61 7.44 7.67
C PHE A 118 -4.74 8.94 7.79
N ASP A 119 -4.40 9.68 6.73
CA ASP A 119 -4.54 11.12 6.66
C ASP A 119 -5.86 11.51 5.98
N VAL A 120 -6.63 12.37 6.63
CA VAL A 120 -7.84 12.98 6.05
C VAL A 120 -7.61 14.46 5.85
N PHE A 121 -7.53 14.89 4.59
CA PHE A 121 -7.23 16.27 4.25
C PHE A 121 -8.48 17.14 4.25
N PRO A 122 -8.47 18.28 4.97
CA PRO A 122 -9.61 19.17 5.03
C PRO A 122 -9.85 19.86 3.68
N MET A 123 -11.12 20.09 3.35
CA MET A 123 -11.57 20.78 2.14
C MET A 123 -11.07 20.13 0.83
N ARG A 124 -10.87 18.81 0.82
CA ARG A 124 -10.43 18.04 -0.35
C ARG A 124 -11.49 17.06 -0.80
N TYR A 125 -11.58 16.93 -2.12
CA TYR A 125 -12.50 16.06 -2.85
C TYR A 125 -11.77 14.93 -3.54
N HIS A 126 -12.48 14.08 -4.26
CA HIS A 126 -11.93 13.05 -5.14
C HIS A 126 -11.26 13.67 -6.37
N SER A 127 -10.07 14.22 -6.20
CA SER A 127 -9.43 15.06 -7.23
C SER A 127 -7.90 15.06 -7.12
N MET A 128 -7.25 15.52 -8.20
CA MET A 128 -5.80 15.64 -8.29
C MET A 128 -5.18 16.44 -7.14
N GLY A 129 -5.85 17.50 -6.67
CA GLY A 129 -5.33 18.31 -5.56
C GLY A 129 -5.25 17.54 -4.24
N ASN A 130 -6.11 16.54 -4.03
CA ASN A 130 -6.03 15.60 -2.93
C ASN A 130 -4.86 14.61 -3.14
N TRP A 131 -4.78 14.03 -4.34
CA TRP A 131 -3.82 12.96 -4.65
C TRP A 131 -2.38 13.45 -4.72
N HIS A 132 -2.12 14.67 -5.19
CA HIS A 132 -0.78 15.28 -5.15
C HIS A 132 -0.28 15.43 -3.71
N LEU A 133 -1.16 15.87 -2.80
CA LEU A 133 -0.80 15.99 -1.39
C LEU A 133 -0.56 14.62 -0.74
N ALA A 134 -1.41 13.63 -1.06
CA ALA A 134 -1.25 12.27 -0.60
C ALA A 134 0.08 11.66 -1.09
N LEU A 135 0.40 11.82 -2.37
CA LEU A 135 1.67 11.35 -2.93
C LEU A 135 2.87 12.05 -2.27
N TYR A 136 2.81 13.38 -2.11
CA TYR A 136 3.87 14.12 -1.44
C TYR A 136 4.13 13.60 -0.03
N ASN A 137 3.07 13.40 0.77
CA ASN A 137 3.21 12.88 2.12
C ASN A 137 3.72 11.42 2.14
N PHE A 138 3.27 10.59 1.21
CA PHE A 138 3.74 9.21 1.07
C PHE A 138 5.23 9.14 0.78
N LEU A 139 5.71 9.93 -0.18
CA LEU A 139 7.13 9.96 -0.56
C LEU A 139 8.08 10.36 0.58
N GLN A 140 7.57 11.02 1.61
CA GLN A 140 8.36 11.38 2.80
C GLN A 140 8.39 10.28 3.88
N LYS A 141 7.65 9.20 3.67
CA LYS A 141 7.56 8.09 4.63
C LYS A 141 8.26 6.83 4.15
N ILE A 142 8.63 6.78 2.86
CA ILE A 142 9.27 5.61 2.25
C ILE A 142 10.80 5.77 2.25
N PHE A 143 11.48 4.65 2.48
CA PHE A 143 12.96 4.46 2.50
C PHE A 143 13.68 5.16 3.65
#